data_249452a1f8bf07688322fac46add2ec4
#
_entry.id   249452a1f8bf07688322fac46add2ec4
#
_cell.length_a   1.000
_cell.length_b   1.000
_cell.length_c   1.000
_cell.angle_alpha   90.00
_cell.angle_beta   90.00
_cell.angle_gamma   90.00
#
_symmetry.space_group_name_H-M   'P 1'
#
loop_
_entity.id
_entity.type
_entity.pdbx_description
1 polymer ?
#
loop_
_entity_poly.entity_id
_entity_poly.type
_entity_poly.pdbx_seq_one_letter_code
_entity_poly.pdbx_strand_id
1 'polypeptide(L)'
;MNEVTNLGVALDYVINNPIPAWAAVVSTSLAAIKIWETFWRDRIRLAVSYSLSGERGGQHEITVANLSSVPVQISSWDLTWKPRWFAFWLKEVNVSPQYTYRFKIMGHDSYQINFEGRNQFAWGWKIASGRQLVLELNLFGRKRPLRLRVGAGQAAIWWRKVEAL
;
A
#
# COMPACT_ATOMS: atom_id res chain seq x y z
N MET A 1 -11.99 -34.50 34.65
CA MET A 1 -13.33 -35.00 34.25
C MET A 1 -14.45 -33.95 34.37
N ASN A 2 -14.14 -32.66 34.66
CA ASN A 2 -15.15 -31.61 34.93
C ASN A 2 -15.45 -30.66 33.76
N GLU A 3 -14.69 -30.68 32.67
CA GLU A 3 -14.92 -29.77 31.52
C GLU A 3 -16.09 -30.20 30.63
N VAL A 4 -16.33 -31.50 30.49
CA VAL A 4 -17.42 -32.03 29.63
C VAL A 4 -18.79 -31.69 30.19
N THR A 5 -18.91 -31.64 31.53
CA THR A 5 -20.17 -31.33 32.22
C THR A 5 -20.57 -29.85 32.02
N ASN A 6 -19.61 -28.94 31.93
CA ASN A 6 -19.89 -27.51 31.73
C ASN A 6 -20.40 -27.17 30.32
N LEU A 7 -19.95 -27.91 29.31
CA LEU A 7 -20.40 -27.72 27.93
C LEU A 7 -21.86 -28.20 27.73
N GLY A 8 -22.26 -29.30 28.39
CA GLY A 8 -23.63 -29.79 28.35
C GLY A 8 -24.62 -28.81 28.98
N VAL A 9 -24.30 -28.25 30.13
CA VAL A 9 -25.14 -27.27 30.83
C VAL A 9 -25.25 -25.98 30.01
N ALA A 10 -24.17 -25.51 29.36
CA ALA A 10 -24.19 -24.33 28.51
C ALA A 10 -25.06 -24.53 27.26
N LEU A 11 -25.02 -25.72 26.64
CA LEU A 11 -25.85 -26.06 25.50
C LEU A 11 -27.33 -26.11 25.87
N ASP A 12 -27.67 -26.76 26.98
CA ASP A 12 -29.05 -26.82 27.49
C ASP A 12 -29.62 -25.43 27.80
N TYR A 13 -28.80 -24.54 28.37
CA TYR A 13 -29.21 -23.16 28.63
C TYR A 13 -29.49 -22.39 27.33
N VAL A 14 -28.67 -22.56 26.29
CA VAL A 14 -28.86 -21.93 24.99
C VAL A 14 -30.12 -22.43 24.28
N ILE A 15 -30.40 -23.71 24.34
CA ILE A 15 -31.60 -24.32 23.73
C ILE A 15 -32.88 -23.85 24.39
N ASN A 16 -32.88 -23.73 25.73
CA ASN A 16 -34.04 -23.33 26.48
C ASN A 16 -34.27 -21.81 26.58
N ASN A 17 -33.27 -21.02 26.19
CA ASN A 17 -33.34 -19.55 26.20
C ASN A 17 -32.92 -18.99 24.84
N PRO A 18 -33.78 -19.02 23.82
CA PRO A 18 -33.42 -18.60 22.46
C PRO A 18 -33.07 -17.08 22.34
N ILE A 19 -33.69 -16.23 23.14
CA ILE A 19 -33.49 -14.76 23.06
C ILE A 19 -32.05 -14.37 23.42
N PRO A 20 -31.45 -14.78 24.57
CA PRO A 20 -30.05 -14.51 24.86
C PRO A 20 -29.08 -15.12 23.84
N ALA A 21 -29.39 -16.29 23.30
CA ALA A 21 -28.59 -16.95 22.28
C ALA A 21 -28.55 -16.12 20.98
N TRP A 22 -29.68 -15.64 20.50
CA TRP A 22 -29.76 -14.74 19.34
C TRP A 22 -29.05 -13.43 19.57
N ALA A 23 -29.20 -12.83 20.76
CA ALA A 23 -28.49 -11.59 21.10
C ALA A 23 -26.97 -11.79 21.07
N ALA A 24 -26.45 -12.91 21.56
CA ALA A 24 -25.04 -13.25 21.51
C ALA A 24 -24.54 -13.41 20.05
N VAL A 25 -25.28 -14.12 19.21
CA VAL A 25 -24.94 -14.30 17.78
C VAL A 25 -24.89 -12.96 17.06
N VAL A 26 -25.90 -12.12 17.23
CA VAL A 26 -25.95 -10.80 16.57
C VAL A 26 -24.81 -9.92 17.07
N SER A 27 -24.56 -9.86 18.37
CA SER A 27 -23.46 -9.05 18.93
C SER A 27 -22.10 -9.51 18.44
N THR A 28 -21.85 -10.83 18.36
CA THR A 28 -20.60 -11.38 17.86
C THR A 28 -20.42 -11.10 16.38
N SER A 29 -21.48 -11.21 15.60
CA SER A 29 -21.45 -10.89 14.17
C SER A 29 -21.15 -9.42 13.92
N LEU A 30 -21.79 -8.50 14.65
CA LEU A 30 -21.51 -7.08 14.57
C LEU A 30 -20.08 -6.74 15.00
N ALA A 31 -19.57 -7.35 16.05
CA ALA A 31 -18.18 -7.20 16.46
C ALA A 31 -17.21 -7.70 15.38
N ALA A 32 -17.47 -8.84 14.78
CA ALA A 32 -16.67 -9.38 13.69
C ALA A 32 -16.66 -8.45 12.45
N ILE A 33 -17.82 -7.92 12.06
CA ILE A 33 -17.94 -6.94 10.98
C ILE A 33 -17.14 -5.68 11.31
N LYS A 34 -17.25 -5.17 12.54
CA LYS A 34 -16.52 -3.97 12.99
C LYS A 34 -15.01 -4.18 12.98
N ILE A 35 -14.55 -5.35 13.44
CA ILE A 35 -13.14 -5.75 13.36
C ILE A 35 -12.69 -5.82 11.90
N TRP A 36 -13.49 -6.46 11.03
CA TRP A 36 -13.23 -6.52 9.61
C TRP A 36 -13.11 -5.13 8.98
N GLU A 37 -14.08 -4.24 9.19
CA GLU A 37 -14.05 -2.88 8.69
C GLU A 37 -12.79 -2.15 9.14
N THR A 38 -12.48 -2.16 10.43
CA THR A 38 -11.32 -1.46 11.00
C THR A 38 -9.99 -2.01 10.48
N PHE A 39 -9.86 -3.33 10.34
CA PHE A 39 -8.57 -3.94 9.97
C PHE A 39 -8.37 -4.11 8.47
N TRP A 40 -9.44 -4.16 7.67
CA TRP A 40 -9.33 -4.50 6.24
C TRP A 40 -9.75 -3.36 5.33
N ARG A 41 -10.81 -2.63 5.64
CA ARG A 41 -11.31 -1.55 4.81
C ARG A 41 -10.40 -0.32 4.82
N ASP A 42 -9.86 0.02 5.97
CA ASP A 42 -9.07 1.25 6.16
C ASP A 42 -7.56 1.05 5.89
N ARG A 43 -7.18 -0.06 5.25
CA ARG A 43 -5.79 -0.27 4.83
C ARG A 43 -5.43 0.64 3.68
N ILE A 44 -4.30 1.32 3.83
CA ILE A 44 -3.72 2.08 2.73
C ILE A 44 -3.31 1.12 1.62
N ARG A 45 -3.84 1.35 0.43
CA ARG A 45 -3.54 0.61 -0.80
C ARG A 45 -3.09 1.61 -1.84
N LEU A 46 -1.82 1.58 -2.18
CA LEU A 46 -1.27 2.42 -3.23
C LEU A 46 -0.87 1.55 -4.42
N ALA A 47 -1.20 2.02 -5.60
CA ALA A 47 -0.74 1.46 -6.86
C ALA A 47 0.14 2.48 -7.57
N VAL A 48 1.15 2.00 -8.30
CA VAL A 48 2.04 2.85 -9.08
C VAL A 48 2.11 2.33 -10.49
N SER A 49 1.92 3.21 -11.44
CA SER A 49 2.16 2.97 -12.87
C SER A 49 3.11 4.02 -13.41
N TYR A 50 3.71 3.76 -14.55
CA TYR A 50 4.55 4.74 -15.21
C TYR A 50 4.33 4.74 -16.72
N SER A 51 4.55 5.90 -17.31
CA SER A 51 4.68 6.11 -18.73
C SER A 51 6.03 6.77 -19.00
N LEU A 52 6.88 6.10 -19.73
CA LEU A 52 8.20 6.62 -20.08
C LEU A 52 8.26 6.91 -21.56
N SER A 53 8.56 8.15 -21.93
CA SER A 53 8.80 8.51 -23.32
C SER A 53 10.16 8.01 -23.79
N GLY A 54 10.22 7.40 -24.96
CA GLY A 54 11.48 7.00 -25.62
C GLY A 54 12.18 8.15 -26.35
N GLU A 55 11.51 9.28 -26.51
CA GLU A 55 12.04 10.44 -27.23
C GLU A 55 12.93 11.31 -26.34
N ARG A 56 13.98 11.90 -26.93
CA ARG A 56 14.79 12.91 -26.22
C ARG A 56 13.94 14.14 -25.92
N GLY A 57 13.78 14.47 -24.66
CA GLY A 57 12.91 15.58 -24.22
C GLY A 57 11.45 15.18 -23.99
N GLY A 58 11.10 13.91 -24.21
CA GLY A 58 9.77 13.40 -23.87
C GLY A 58 9.53 13.37 -22.37
N GLN A 59 8.29 13.61 -21.99
CA GLN A 59 7.86 13.66 -20.60
C GLN A 59 7.78 12.24 -20.02
N HIS A 60 8.43 12.02 -18.87
CA HIS A 60 8.21 10.81 -18.09
C HIS A 60 7.18 11.09 -17.01
N GLU A 61 6.30 10.15 -16.79
CA GLU A 61 5.22 10.28 -15.84
C GLU A 61 5.16 9.06 -14.92
N ILE A 62 5.01 9.30 -13.63
CA ILE A 62 4.73 8.28 -12.64
C ILE A 62 3.42 8.64 -11.96
N THR A 63 2.43 7.76 -12.08
CA THR A 63 1.13 7.93 -11.45
C THR A 63 1.05 7.09 -10.19
N VAL A 64 0.74 7.73 -9.08
CA VAL A 64 0.47 7.07 -7.79
C VAL A 64 -1.02 7.13 -7.52
N ALA A 65 -1.70 5.99 -7.52
CA ALA A 65 -3.12 5.88 -7.24
C ALA A 65 -3.37 5.38 -5.82
N ASN A 66 -4.27 6.04 -5.11
CA ASN A 66 -4.75 5.60 -3.81
C ASN A 66 -6.03 4.78 -3.99
N LEU A 67 -5.92 3.46 -3.85
CA LEU A 67 -7.03 2.52 -3.96
C LEU A 67 -7.82 2.35 -2.66
N SER A 68 -7.43 3.04 -1.59
CA SER A 68 -8.15 3.04 -0.33
C SER A 68 -9.13 4.19 -0.24
N SER A 69 -10.13 4.07 0.64
CA SER A 69 -11.07 5.15 0.95
C SER A 69 -10.45 6.27 1.80
N VAL A 70 -9.32 5.98 2.46
CA VAL A 70 -8.66 6.90 3.37
C VAL A 70 -7.67 7.78 2.62
N PRO A 71 -7.66 9.10 2.82
CA PRO A 71 -6.68 9.99 2.21
C PRO A 71 -5.27 9.70 2.75
N VAL A 72 -4.27 9.77 1.87
CA VAL A 72 -2.87 9.51 2.19
C VAL A 72 -2.06 10.78 2.00
N GLN A 73 -1.32 11.18 3.03
CA GLN A 73 -0.41 12.31 2.97
C GLN A 73 1.04 11.81 2.84
N ILE A 74 1.70 12.23 1.78
CA ILE A 74 3.08 11.90 1.48
C ILE A 74 3.95 13.10 1.88
N SER A 75 4.91 12.84 2.77
CA SER A 75 5.82 13.87 3.28
C SER A 75 7.03 14.09 2.37
N SER A 76 7.53 13.03 1.77
CA SER A 76 8.59 13.04 0.77
C SER A 76 8.57 11.74 -0.03
N TRP A 77 9.24 11.74 -1.15
CA TRP A 77 9.37 10.55 -1.99
C TRP A 77 10.73 10.53 -2.68
N ASP A 78 11.21 9.34 -2.98
CA ASP A 78 12.46 9.10 -3.66
C ASP A 78 12.27 8.07 -4.77
N LEU A 79 12.95 8.29 -5.89
CA LEU A 79 12.92 7.39 -7.04
C LEU A 79 14.31 6.82 -7.27
N THR A 80 14.43 5.50 -7.23
CA THR A 80 15.73 4.83 -7.29
C THR A 80 15.68 3.59 -8.18
N TRP A 81 16.68 3.43 -9.04
CA TRP A 81 16.95 2.18 -9.73
C TRP A 81 17.66 1.22 -8.79
N LYS A 82 16.97 0.20 -8.31
CA LYS A 82 17.53 -0.83 -7.42
C LYS A 82 17.86 -2.09 -8.20
N PRO A 83 18.98 -2.78 -7.86
CA PRO A 83 19.29 -4.05 -8.47
C PRO A 83 18.18 -5.06 -8.21
N ARG A 84 17.92 -5.93 -9.18
CA ARG A 84 17.10 -7.12 -8.99
C ARG A 84 17.88 -8.15 -8.18
N TRP A 85 17.20 -9.10 -7.57
CA TRP A 85 17.81 -10.13 -6.72
C TRP A 85 18.97 -10.89 -7.39
N PHE A 86 18.91 -11.11 -8.69
CA PHE A 86 19.96 -11.79 -9.48
C PHE A 86 21.10 -10.87 -9.95
N ALA A 87 21.00 -9.59 -9.71
CA ALA A 87 21.97 -8.56 -10.13
C ALA A 87 22.44 -7.72 -8.93
N PHE A 88 22.61 -8.37 -7.77
CA PHE A 88 22.93 -7.72 -6.49
C PHE A 88 24.27 -6.96 -6.49
N TRP A 89 25.16 -7.24 -7.44
CA TRP A 89 26.45 -6.52 -7.61
C TRP A 89 26.31 -5.13 -8.25
N LEU A 90 25.14 -4.83 -8.83
CA LEU A 90 24.89 -3.52 -9.41
C LEU A 90 24.61 -2.49 -8.31
N LYS A 91 25.20 -1.29 -8.45
CA LYS A 91 24.93 -0.20 -7.53
C LYS A 91 23.53 0.38 -7.75
N GLU A 92 22.93 0.84 -6.70
CA GLU A 92 21.69 1.65 -6.75
C GLU A 92 21.99 2.98 -7.44
N VAL A 93 21.03 3.48 -8.22
CA VAL A 93 21.12 4.76 -8.91
C VAL A 93 19.91 5.60 -8.49
N ASN A 94 20.17 6.63 -7.70
CA ASN A 94 19.14 7.60 -7.33
C ASN A 94 18.84 8.49 -8.54
N VAL A 95 17.59 8.61 -8.90
CA VAL A 95 17.08 9.43 -10.01
C VAL A 95 16.00 10.41 -9.54
N SER A 96 15.88 10.58 -8.23
CA SER A 96 14.96 11.57 -7.66
C SER A 96 15.32 12.97 -8.12
N PRO A 97 14.32 13.81 -8.41
CA PRO A 97 14.57 15.22 -8.67
C PRO A 97 15.14 15.90 -7.41
N GLN A 98 15.83 17.04 -7.62
CA GLN A 98 16.46 17.77 -6.53
C GLN A 98 15.47 18.26 -5.46
N TYR A 99 14.21 18.45 -5.84
CA TYR A 99 13.15 18.88 -4.94
C TYR A 99 12.01 17.87 -4.97
N THR A 100 11.69 17.29 -3.80
CA THR A 100 10.55 16.42 -3.61
C THR A 100 9.46 17.19 -2.87
N TYR A 101 8.28 17.28 -3.47
CA TYR A 101 7.16 18.03 -2.91
C TYR A 101 6.28 17.13 -2.05
N ARG A 102 5.72 17.72 -1.00
CA ARG A 102 4.66 17.10 -0.21
C ARG A 102 3.37 17.13 -1.01
N PHE A 103 2.63 16.04 -1.01
CA PHE A 103 1.31 16.02 -1.62
C PHE A 103 0.37 15.07 -0.87
N LYS A 104 -0.92 15.26 -1.10
CA LYS A 104 -1.99 14.45 -0.52
C LYS A 104 -2.78 13.81 -1.65
N ILE A 105 -3.05 12.52 -1.53
CA ILE A 105 -3.91 11.78 -2.46
C ILE A 105 -5.19 11.45 -1.70
N MET A 106 -6.33 11.88 -2.21
CA MET A 106 -7.63 11.56 -1.63
C MET A 106 -7.95 10.08 -1.81
N GLY A 107 -8.95 9.60 -1.09
CA GLY A 107 -9.42 8.23 -1.31
C GLY A 107 -9.93 8.03 -2.74
N HIS A 108 -9.53 6.93 -3.38
CA HIS A 108 -9.87 6.58 -4.77
C HIS A 108 -9.43 7.61 -5.82
N ASP A 109 -8.36 8.35 -5.53
CA ASP A 109 -7.80 9.38 -6.39
C ASP A 109 -6.36 9.05 -6.78
N SER A 110 -5.78 9.78 -7.73
CA SER A 110 -4.42 9.59 -8.21
C SER A 110 -3.65 10.90 -8.27
N TYR A 111 -2.35 10.80 -8.13
CA TYR A 111 -1.42 11.91 -8.26
C TYR A 111 -0.36 11.57 -9.31
N GLN A 112 -0.14 12.50 -10.26
CA GLN A 112 0.85 12.36 -11.31
C GLN A 112 2.11 13.13 -10.94
N ILE A 113 3.24 12.45 -11.02
CA ILE A 113 4.57 13.03 -10.86
C ILE A 113 5.19 13.13 -12.24
N ASN A 114 5.33 14.34 -12.73
CA ASN A 114 5.87 14.63 -14.05
C ASN A 114 7.36 14.95 -13.97
N PHE A 115 8.13 14.36 -14.87
CA PHE A 115 9.57 14.55 -14.98
C PHE A 115 9.87 15.19 -16.32
N GLU A 116 10.06 16.52 -16.29
CA GLU A 116 10.31 17.35 -17.48
C GLU A 116 11.64 18.09 -17.38
N GLY A 117 12.27 18.37 -18.49
CA GLY A 117 13.44 19.21 -18.59
C GLY A 117 14.59 18.76 -17.68
N ARG A 118 14.98 19.59 -16.71
CA ARG A 118 16.10 19.30 -15.78
C ARG A 118 15.79 18.18 -14.79
N ASN A 119 14.52 17.88 -14.56
CA ASN A 119 14.09 16.80 -13.67
C ASN A 119 13.90 15.48 -14.40
N GLN A 120 14.11 15.46 -15.71
CA GLN A 120 14.03 14.22 -16.49
C GLN A 120 15.12 13.27 -16.04
N PHE A 121 14.75 12.06 -15.67
CA PHE A 121 15.72 11.03 -15.29
C PHE A 121 16.12 10.18 -16.49
N ALA A 122 17.40 9.82 -16.50
CA ALA A 122 17.89 8.92 -17.52
C ALA A 122 17.29 7.52 -17.36
N TRP A 123 16.61 7.07 -18.39
CA TRP A 123 16.18 5.70 -18.49
C TRP A 123 16.73 5.13 -19.81
N GLY A 124 17.19 3.96 -19.83
CA GLY A 124 17.69 3.32 -21.02
C GLY A 124 18.16 1.92 -20.68
N TRP A 125 18.38 1.11 -21.69
CA TRP A 125 18.79 -0.26 -21.52
C TRP A 125 19.98 -0.44 -20.56
N LYS A 126 20.99 0.42 -20.65
CA LYS A 126 22.18 0.35 -19.78
C LYS A 126 21.88 0.55 -18.30
N ILE A 127 20.88 1.37 -17.98
CA ILE A 127 20.48 1.66 -16.58
C ILE A 127 19.43 0.65 -16.11
N ALA A 128 18.45 0.35 -16.96
CA ALA A 128 17.34 -0.53 -16.61
C ALA A 128 17.74 -2.01 -16.57
N SER A 129 18.79 -2.41 -17.31
CA SER A 129 19.25 -3.80 -17.35
C SER A 129 19.67 -4.29 -15.97
N GLY A 130 19.04 -5.35 -15.49
CA GLY A 130 19.29 -5.94 -14.17
C GLY A 130 18.78 -5.10 -12.98
N ARG A 131 18.11 -3.96 -13.22
CA ARG A 131 17.53 -3.10 -12.17
C ARG A 131 16.02 -3.05 -12.29
N GLN A 132 15.40 -2.56 -11.22
CA GLN A 132 13.97 -2.23 -11.18
C GLN A 132 13.83 -0.83 -10.64
N LEU A 133 12.88 -0.08 -11.17
CA LEU A 133 12.53 1.22 -10.67
C LEU A 133 11.69 1.06 -9.39
N VAL A 134 12.10 1.71 -8.33
CA VAL A 134 11.43 1.66 -7.02
C VAL A 134 11.12 3.08 -6.59
N LEU A 135 9.86 3.36 -6.32
CA LEU A 135 9.38 4.57 -5.70
C LEU A 135 9.27 4.34 -4.19
N GLU A 136 10.03 5.08 -3.42
CA GLU A 136 9.95 5.09 -1.96
C GLU A 136 9.11 6.29 -1.52
N LEU A 137 8.02 6.02 -0.80
CA LEU A 137 7.09 7.04 -0.30
C LEU A 137 7.21 7.12 1.21
N ASN A 138 7.56 8.28 1.72
CA ASN A 138 7.52 8.59 3.14
C ASN A 138 6.13 9.13 3.48
N LEU A 139 5.33 8.33 4.18
CA LEU A 139 3.99 8.70 4.59
C LEU A 139 4.04 9.45 5.93
N PHE A 140 3.19 10.46 6.07
CA PHE A 140 3.06 11.17 7.33
C PHE A 140 2.60 10.21 8.44
N GLY A 141 3.26 10.29 9.61
CA GLY A 141 2.97 9.41 10.74
C GLY A 141 3.59 8.00 10.65
N ARG A 142 4.36 7.69 9.61
CA ARG A 142 5.02 6.40 9.44
C ARG A 142 6.54 6.49 9.59
N LYS A 143 7.13 5.59 10.40
CA LYS A 143 8.57 5.53 10.59
C LYS A 143 9.34 4.90 9.42
N ARG A 144 8.69 4.04 8.63
CA ARG A 144 9.34 3.33 7.52
C ARG A 144 8.74 3.73 6.19
N PRO A 145 9.56 4.01 5.16
CA PRO A 145 9.07 4.32 3.83
C PRO A 145 8.32 3.13 3.22
N LEU A 146 7.32 3.44 2.43
CA LEU A 146 6.61 2.48 1.59
C LEU A 146 7.37 2.36 0.27
N ARG A 147 7.79 1.15 -0.07
CA ARG A 147 8.52 0.84 -1.30
C ARG A 147 7.59 0.24 -2.33
N LEU A 148 7.41 0.92 -3.42
CA LEU A 148 6.58 0.50 -4.53
C LEU A 148 7.46 0.20 -5.75
N ARG A 149 7.31 -0.98 -6.33
CA ARG A 149 7.97 -1.32 -7.59
C ARG A 149 7.18 -0.67 -8.70
N VAL A 150 7.86 0.14 -9.49
CA VAL A 150 7.26 0.81 -10.64
C VAL A 150 7.37 -0.14 -11.84
N GLY A 151 6.23 -0.66 -12.29
CA GLY A 151 6.16 -1.62 -13.39
C GLY A 151 5.30 -1.09 -14.53
N ALA A 152 5.67 -1.36 -15.78
CA ALA A 152 4.86 -1.00 -16.94
C ALA A 152 3.54 -1.76 -16.90
N GLY A 153 2.44 -1.06 -16.79
CA GLY A 153 1.08 -1.63 -16.90
C GLY A 153 0.63 -2.53 -15.74
N GLN A 154 1.43 -2.68 -14.70
CA GLN A 154 1.05 -3.46 -13.52
C GLN A 154 0.93 -2.56 -12.30
N ALA A 155 -0.27 -2.49 -11.74
CA ALA A 155 -0.48 -1.91 -10.43
C ALA A 155 0.23 -2.79 -9.38
N ALA A 156 1.32 -2.31 -8.81
CA ALA A 156 1.91 -2.94 -7.63
C ALA A 156 1.00 -2.67 -6.43
N ILE A 157 0.11 -3.61 -6.14
CA ILE A 157 -0.80 -3.50 -4.99
C ILE A 157 -0.03 -3.92 -3.74
N TRP A 158 0.16 -2.99 -2.82
CA TRP A 158 0.77 -3.26 -1.52
C TRP A 158 -0.28 -3.32 -0.42
N TRP A 159 -0.29 -4.43 0.32
CA TRP A 159 -1.13 -4.66 1.48
C TRP A 159 -0.27 -4.54 2.74
N ARG A 160 -0.43 -3.52 3.53
CA ARG A 160 0.15 -3.49 4.88
C ARG A 160 -0.76 -2.78 5.88
N LYS A 161 -0.87 -3.41 7.05
CA LYS A 161 -1.60 -2.93 8.22
C LYS A 161 -1.10 -1.55 8.63
N VAL A 162 -2.00 -0.58 8.75
CA VAL A 162 -1.73 0.66 9.49
C VAL A 162 -1.72 0.26 10.95
N GLU A 163 -0.55 0.32 11.58
CA GLU A 163 -0.51 0.31 13.03
C GLU A 163 -1.07 1.67 13.47
N ALA A 164 -2.26 1.64 14.07
CA ALA A 164 -2.85 2.81 14.69
C ALA A 164 -1.91 3.27 15.83
N LEU A 165 -1.61 4.56 15.83
CA LEU A 165 -1.04 5.29 16.96
C LEU A 165 -2.07 5.39 18.07
#